data_261e88fd3c7fa26d2fddc94c78e00cac
#
_entry.id   261e88fd3c7fa26d2fddc94c78e00cac
#
_cell.length_a   1.000
_cell.length_b   1.000
_cell.length_c   1.000
_cell.angle_alpha   90.00
_cell.angle_beta   90.00
_cell.angle_gamma   90.00
#
_symmetry.space_group_name_H-M   'P 1'
#
loop_
_entity.id
_entity.type
_entity.pdbx_description
1 polymer ?
#
loop_
_entity_poly.entity_id
_entity_poly.type
_entity_poly.pdbx_seq_one_letter_code
_entity_poly.pdbx_strand_id
1 'polypeptide(L)'
;MSKVVKFGGSSLASAEQFKKVGNIIRADKERKYVVPSAPGKRFSDDTKVTDMLYACYDLADQGKSFKAELDAIKARYQEIIDGLQLDLDLVDEFKTIEKNFKAKAGSNYAASRGEYLNGIIMANYLGYDFIDAADRKSVV
;
A
#
# COMPACT_ATOMS: atom_id res chain seq x y z
N MET A 1 -14.09 20.99 -12.46
CA MET A 1 -14.72 19.78 -11.89
C MET A 1 -13.65 18.84 -11.35
N SER A 2 -13.84 18.35 -10.14
CA SER A 2 -12.87 17.42 -9.53
C SER A 2 -12.94 16.04 -10.20
N LYS A 3 -11.78 15.43 -10.37
CA LYS A 3 -11.65 14.10 -10.97
C LYS A 3 -11.14 13.10 -9.94
N VAL A 4 -11.65 11.87 -10.03
CA VAL A 4 -11.15 10.72 -9.27
C VAL A 4 -10.29 9.88 -10.22
N VAL A 5 -9.06 9.58 -9.82
CA VAL A 5 -8.15 8.76 -10.62
C VAL A 5 -7.76 7.51 -9.85
N LYS A 6 -7.83 6.37 -10.53
CA LYS A 6 -7.44 5.07 -9.99
C LYS A 6 -6.21 4.58 -10.73
N PHE A 7 -5.27 4.01 -9.98
CA PHE A 7 -4.06 3.42 -10.55
C PHE A 7 -3.94 1.96 -10.13
N GLY A 8 -3.70 1.09 -11.10
CA GLY A 8 -3.52 -0.33 -10.85
C GLY A 8 -2.15 -0.66 -10.26
N GLY A 9 -2.00 -1.89 -9.79
CA GLY A 9 -0.80 -2.33 -9.08
C GLY A 9 0.49 -2.21 -9.87
N SER A 10 0.47 -2.53 -11.16
CA SER A 10 1.67 -2.45 -12.00
C SER A 10 2.16 -1.01 -12.16
N SER A 11 1.25 -0.03 -12.12
CA SER A 11 1.60 1.39 -12.19
C SER A 11 2.23 1.90 -10.88
N LEU A 12 2.18 1.14 -9.82
CA LEU A 12 2.63 1.52 -8.48
C LEU A 12 3.61 0.49 -7.89
N ALA A 13 4.21 -0.34 -8.73
CA ALA A 13 5.06 -1.43 -8.28
C ALA A 13 6.42 -0.98 -7.74
N SER A 14 6.88 0.20 -8.10
CA SER A 14 8.19 0.72 -7.72
C SER A 14 8.16 2.24 -7.57
N ALA A 15 9.22 2.81 -6.99
CA ALA A 15 9.38 4.27 -6.87
C ALA A 15 9.36 4.94 -8.25
N GLU A 16 9.98 4.32 -9.25
CA GLU A 16 10.01 4.84 -10.61
C GLU A 16 8.60 4.98 -11.20
N GLN A 17 7.77 3.97 -10.99
CA GLN A 17 6.38 4.00 -11.43
C GLN A 17 5.58 5.06 -10.67
N PHE A 18 5.80 5.21 -9.36
CA PHE A 18 5.19 6.28 -8.57
C PHE A 18 5.49 7.66 -9.14
N LYS A 19 6.73 7.89 -9.56
CA LYS A 19 7.13 9.18 -10.15
C LYS A 19 6.35 9.47 -11.44
N LYS A 20 6.16 8.46 -12.28
CA LYS A 20 5.36 8.58 -13.52
C LYS A 20 3.91 8.91 -13.19
N VAL A 21 3.32 8.22 -12.23
CA VAL A 21 1.94 8.46 -11.78
C VAL A 21 1.83 9.87 -11.19
N GLY A 22 2.78 10.28 -10.36
CA GLY A 22 2.80 11.62 -9.78
C GLY A 22 2.80 12.71 -10.85
N ASN A 23 3.56 12.54 -11.91
CA ASN A 23 3.60 13.48 -13.03
C ASN A 23 2.24 13.56 -13.72
N ILE A 24 1.57 12.42 -13.92
CA ILE A 24 0.21 12.39 -14.51
C ILE A 24 -0.78 13.15 -13.64
N ILE A 25 -0.74 12.91 -12.33
CA ILE A 25 -1.66 13.56 -11.38
C ILE A 25 -1.44 15.06 -11.35
N ARG A 26 -0.19 15.50 -11.28
CA ARG A 26 0.18 16.93 -11.21
C ARG A 26 -0.08 17.69 -12.50
N ALA A 27 -0.17 16.99 -13.63
CA ALA A 27 -0.44 17.61 -14.91
C ALA A 27 -1.87 18.16 -15.02
N ASP A 28 -2.78 17.75 -14.16
CA ASP A 28 -4.17 18.22 -14.14
C ASP A 28 -4.59 18.52 -12.71
N LYS A 29 -4.83 19.79 -12.41
CA LYS A 29 -5.21 20.26 -11.07
C LYS A 29 -6.55 19.72 -10.59
N GLU A 30 -7.38 19.21 -11.49
CA GLU A 30 -8.67 18.63 -11.15
C GLU A 30 -8.56 17.19 -10.63
N ARG A 31 -7.40 16.55 -10.77
CA ARG A 31 -7.13 15.20 -10.23
C ARG A 31 -6.84 15.27 -8.74
N LYS A 32 -7.88 15.52 -7.96
CA LYS A 32 -7.78 15.75 -6.51
C LYS A 32 -7.94 14.49 -5.68
N TYR A 33 -8.60 13.48 -6.22
CA TYR A 33 -8.91 12.24 -5.52
C TYR A 33 -8.17 11.10 -6.20
N VAL A 34 -7.20 10.52 -5.50
CA VAL A 34 -6.35 9.45 -6.03
C VAL A 34 -6.62 8.18 -5.25
N VAL A 35 -6.91 7.09 -5.97
CA VAL A 35 -7.16 5.78 -5.38
C VAL A 35 -6.06 4.83 -5.86
N PRO A 36 -5.01 4.62 -5.06
CA PRO A 36 -3.95 3.69 -5.43
C PRO A 36 -4.29 2.25 -5.04
N SER A 37 -3.86 1.30 -5.86
CA SER A 37 -3.88 -0.11 -5.51
C SER A 37 -2.61 -0.48 -4.74
N ALA A 38 -2.55 -1.70 -4.20
CA ALA A 38 -1.32 -2.25 -3.64
C ALA A 38 -0.25 -2.37 -4.74
N PRO A 39 1.05 -2.34 -4.38
CA PRO A 39 2.10 -2.52 -5.38
C PRO A 39 1.99 -3.85 -6.10
N GLY A 40 2.03 -3.82 -7.43
CA GLY A 40 2.01 -5.00 -8.27
C GLY A 40 3.39 -5.58 -8.50
N LYS A 41 3.52 -6.37 -9.57
CA LYS A 41 4.80 -6.96 -9.96
C LYS A 41 5.74 -5.90 -10.52
N ARG A 42 6.99 -5.92 -10.07
CA ARG A 42 8.06 -5.05 -10.61
C ARG A 42 8.60 -5.62 -11.92
N PHE A 43 8.50 -6.93 -12.10
CA PHE A 43 8.94 -7.68 -13.29
C PHE A 43 8.08 -8.94 -13.40
N SER A 44 8.19 -9.68 -14.50
CA SER A 44 7.25 -10.78 -14.82
C SER A 44 7.21 -11.90 -13.76
N ASP A 45 8.33 -12.22 -13.13
CA ASP A 45 8.42 -13.29 -12.13
C ASP A 45 8.25 -12.80 -10.69
N ASP A 46 7.93 -11.52 -10.51
CA ASP A 46 7.72 -10.95 -9.18
C ASP A 46 6.37 -11.38 -8.60
N THR A 47 6.18 -11.14 -7.30
CA THR A 47 4.92 -11.41 -6.61
C THR A 47 4.23 -10.08 -6.27
N LYS A 48 2.93 -10.02 -6.49
CA LYS A 48 2.13 -8.87 -6.09
C LYS A 48 2.09 -8.79 -4.56
N VAL A 49 2.08 -7.57 -4.03
CA VAL A 49 2.01 -7.38 -2.58
C VAL A 49 0.73 -7.98 -1.99
N THR A 50 -0.40 -7.89 -2.68
CA THR A 50 -1.64 -8.53 -2.23
C THR A 50 -1.47 -10.02 -2.00
N ASP A 51 -0.79 -10.72 -2.92
CA ASP A 51 -0.51 -12.15 -2.77
C ASP A 51 0.45 -12.43 -1.62
N MET A 52 1.43 -11.55 -1.41
CA MET A 52 2.34 -11.64 -0.26
C MET A 52 1.58 -11.48 1.06
N LEU A 53 0.61 -10.58 1.10
CA LEU A 53 -0.22 -10.36 2.29
C LEU A 53 -1.11 -11.57 2.58
N TYR A 54 -1.71 -12.18 1.56
CA TYR A 54 -2.49 -13.40 1.74
C TYR A 54 -1.64 -14.55 2.29
N ALA A 55 -0.47 -14.77 1.73
CA ALA A 55 0.45 -15.83 2.20
C ALA A 55 0.90 -15.59 3.64
N CYS A 56 1.22 -14.34 3.97
CA CYS A 56 1.61 -13.93 5.31
C CYS A 56 0.47 -14.19 6.31
N TYR A 57 -0.74 -13.78 5.96
CA TYR A 57 -1.91 -13.97 6.82
C TYR A 57 -2.25 -15.45 7.00
N ASP A 58 -2.14 -16.26 5.96
CA ASP A 58 -2.39 -17.70 6.05
C ASP A 58 -1.51 -18.37 7.12
N LEU A 59 -0.24 -17.99 7.17
CA LEU A 59 0.67 -18.49 8.22
C LEU A 59 0.23 -18.05 9.60
N ALA A 60 -0.15 -16.78 9.76
CA ALA A 60 -0.62 -16.26 11.02
C ALA A 60 -1.91 -16.97 11.49
N ASP A 61 -2.83 -17.21 10.56
CA ASP A 61 -4.09 -17.90 10.84
C ASP A 61 -3.88 -19.36 11.30
N GLN A 62 -2.81 -19.99 10.79
CA GLN A 62 -2.42 -21.35 11.19
C GLN A 62 -1.59 -21.37 12.48
N GLY A 63 -1.33 -20.23 13.09
CA GLY A 63 -0.48 -20.13 14.28
C GLY A 63 1.00 -20.32 14.01
N LYS A 64 1.41 -20.21 12.74
CA LYS A 64 2.81 -20.35 12.33
C LYS A 64 3.53 -19.00 12.35
N SER A 65 4.86 -19.03 12.40
CA SER A 65 5.65 -17.82 12.29
C SER A 65 5.50 -17.21 10.89
N PHE A 66 5.28 -15.91 10.82
CA PHE A 66 5.16 -15.18 9.56
C PHE A 66 6.13 -13.99 9.48
N LYS A 67 7.16 -14.02 10.32
CA LYS A 67 8.11 -12.91 10.40
C LYS A 67 8.83 -12.67 9.07
N ALA A 68 9.34 -13.73 8.45
CA ALA A 68 10.07 -13.61 7.18
C ALA A 68 9.18 -13.04 6.07
N GLU A 69 7.94 -13.48 6.00
CA GLU A 69 6.97 -13.02 5.03
C GLU A 69 6.59 -11.56 5.25
N LEU A 70 6.39 -11.17 6.50
CA LEU A 70 6.09 -9.78 6.83
C LEU A 70 7.30 -8.87 6.55
N ASP A 71 8.51 -9.32 6.86
CA ASP A 71 9.73 -8.56 6.57
C ASP A 71 9.91 -8.32 5.07
N ALA A 72 9.56 -9.31 4.24
CA ALA A 72 9.61 -9.17 2.79
C ALA A 72 8.63 -8.09 2.30
N ILE A 73 7.44 -8.03 2.87
CA ILE A 73 6.45 -6.99 2.56
C ILE A 73 6.97 -5.61 2.98
N LYS A 74 7.53 -5.51 4.19
CA LYS A 74 8.14 -4.27 4.68
C LYS A 74 9.22 -3.78 3.72
N ALA A 75 10.06 -4.69 3.24
CA ALA A 75 11.15 -4.36 2.31
C ALA A 75 10.62 -3.79 1.00
N ARG A 76 9.51 -4.32 0.48
CA ARG A 76 8.88 -3.81 -0.74
C ARG A 76 8.44 -2.36 -0.59
N TYR A 77 7.80 -2.03 0.52
CA TYR A 77 7.37 -0.65 0.78
C TYR A 77 8.55 0.27 1.07
N GLN A 78 9.54 -0.21 1.82
CA GLN A 78 10.72 0.58 2.13
C GLN A 78 11.49 0.94 0.86
N GLU A 79 11.58 0.02 -0.09
CA GLU A 79 12.20 0.28 -1.40
C GLU A 79 11.52 1.45 -2.12
N ILE A 80 10.18 1.50 -2.07
CA ILE A 80 9.42 2.60 -2.68
C ILE A 80 9.70 3.91 -1.95
N ILE A 81 9.63 3.89 -0.62
CA ILE A 81 9.86 5.08 0.22
C ILE A 81 11.26 5.64 -0.03
N ASP A 82 12.27 4.78 -0.04
CA ASP A 82 13.67 5.18 -0.25
C ASP A 82 13.87 5.74 -1.66
N GLY A 83 13.29 5.09 -2.66
CA GLY A 83 13.38 5.53 -4.05
C GLY A 83 12.69 6.87 -4.30
N LEU A 84 11.65 7.20 -3.55
CA LEU A 84 10.96 8.49 -3.58
C LEU A 84 11.61 9.52 -2.66
N GLN A 85 12.61 9.12 -1.88
CA GLN A 85 13.31 9.98 -0.93
C GLN A 85 12.37 10.62 0.10
N LEU A 86 11.38 9.85 0.56
CA LEU A 86 10.41 10.32 1.54
C LEU A 86 10.93 10.14 2.96
N ASP A 87 10.61 11.11 3.81
CA ASP A 87 10.83 11.00 5.25
C ASP A 87 9.57 10.39 5.88
N LEU A 88 9.36 9.12 5.63
CA LEU A 88 8.17 8.39 6.04
C LEU A 88 8.58 7.05 6.63
N ASP A 89 8.00 6.72 7.79
CA ASP A 89 8.24 5.47 8.50
C ASP A 89 6.90 4.76 8.71
N LEU A 90 6.82 3.50 8.29
CA LEU A 90 5.61 2.67 8.43
C LEU A 90 5.70 1.68 9.59
N VAL A 91 6.63 1.88 10.53
CA VAL A 91 6.83 0.95 11.65
C VAL A 91 5.56 0.73 12.46
N ASP A 92 4.85 1.81 12.81
CA ASP A 92 3.63 1.70 13.62
C ASP A 92 2.51 0.99 12.87
N GLU A 93 2.38 1.26 11.57
CA GLU A 93 1.39 0.61 10.71
C GLU A 93 1.64 -0.89 10.63
N PHE A 94 2.90 -1.30 10.47
CA PHE A 94 3.25 -2.73 10.43
C PHE A 94 3.09 -3.41 11.78
N LYS A 95 3.34 -2.72 12.89
CA LYS A 95 3.06 -3.26 14.22
C LYS A 95 1.57 -3.55 14.41
N THR A 96 0.72 -2.66 13.94
CA THR A 96 -0.74 -2.83 13.99
C THR A 96 -1.17 -4.00 13.11
N ILE A 97 -0.62 -4.11 11.90
CA ILE A 97 -0.91 -5.22 11.00
C ILE A 97 -0.49 -6.56 11.63
N GLU A 98 0.71 -6.64 12.19
CA GLU A 98 1.20 -7.84 12.85
C GLU A 98 0.26 -8.26 13.99
N LYS A 99 -0.13 -7.32 14.83
CA LYS A 99 -1.06 -7.56 15.93
C LYS A 99 -2.40 -8.09 15.42
N ASN A 100 -2.95 -7.47 14.38
CA ASN A 100 -4.24 -7.86 13.83
C ASN A 100 -4.18 -9.20 13.09
N PHE A 101 -3.06 -9.53 12.48
CA PHE A 101 -2.84 -10.85 11.88
C PHE A 101 -2.85 -11.93 12.96
N LYS A 102 -2.17 -11.70 14.08
CA LYS A 102 -2.16 -12.62 15.21
C LYS A 102 -3.54 -12.76 15.84
N ALA A 103 -4.34 -11.71 15.79
CA ALA A 103 -5.72 -11.70 16.28
C ALA A 103 -6.72 -12.27 15.27
N LYS A 104 -6.24 -12.79 14.14
CA LYS A 104 -7.07 -13.42 13.10
C LYS A 104 -8.13 -12.48 12.53
N ALA A 105 -7.70 -11.27 12.14
CA ALA A 105 -8.58 -10.23 11.60
C ALA A 105 -9.23 -10.59 10.26
N GLY A 106 -8.73 -11.61 9.55
CA GLY A 106 -9.32 -12.11 8.33
C GLY A 106 -8.54 -11.77 7.07
N SER A 107 -8.78 -12.54 6.01
CA SER A 107 -8.08 -12.37 4.73
C SER A 107 -8.48 -11.06 4.03
N ASN A 108 -9.71 -10.61 4.20
CA ASN A 108 -10.15 -9.33 3.63
C ASN A 108 -9.39 -8.16 4.26
N TYR A 109 -9.18 -8.19 5.56
CA TYR A 109 -8.35 -7.22 6.24
C TYR A 109 -6.93 -7.23 5.67
N ALA A 110 -6.34 -8.42 5.55
CA ALA A 110 -4.99 -8.58 5.02
C ALA A 110 -4.85 -7.96 3.63
N ALA A 111 -5.77 -8.31 2.72
CA ALA A 111 -5.76 -7.78 1.35
C ALA A 111 -5.86 -6.25 1.34
N SER A 112 -6.71 -5.67 2.19
CA SER A 112 -6.93 -4.23 2.24
C SER A 112 -5.70 -3.44 2.68
N ARG A 113 -4.78 -4.10 3.41
CA ARG A 113 -3.59 -3.40 3.95
C ARG A 113 -2.61 -2.98 2.85
N GLY A 114 -2.59 -3.68 1.72
CA GLY A 114 -1.75 -3.29 0.59
C GLY A 114 -2.13 -1.91 0.05
N GLU A 115 -3.41 -1.69 -0.17
CA GLU A 115 -3.93 -0.39 -0.63
C GLU A 115 -3.75 0.68 0.45
N TYR A 116 -3.99 0.33 1.69
CA TYR A 116 -3.83 1.23 2.84
C TYR A 116 -2.42 1.79 2.92
N LEU A 117 -1.42 0.92 2.90
CA LEU A 117 -0.01 1.33 2.99
C LEU A 117 0.41 2.16 1.78
N ASN A 118 0.00 1.74 0.59
CA ASN A 118 0.33 2.45 -0.64
C ASN A 118 -0.38 3.81 -0.69
N GLY A 119 -1.57 3.91 -0.14
CA GLY A 119 -2.29 5.16 0.00
C GLY A 119 -1.55 6.16 0.88
N ILE A 120 -0.97 5.70 1.99
CA ILE A 120 -0.17 6.53 2.88
C ILE A 120 1.06 7.08 2.13
N ILE A 121 1.75 6.22 1.39
CA ILE A 121 2.93 6.62 0.61
C ILE A 121 2.54 7.66 -0.46
N MET A 122 1.47 7.38 -1.19
CA MET A 122 1.01 8.29 -2.25
C MET A 122 0.61 9.65 -1.70
N ALA A 123 -0.13 9.68 -0.59
CA ALA A 123 -0.54 10.91 0.05
C ALA A 123 0.67 11.73 0.51
N ASN A 124 1.67 11.06 1.10
CA ASN A 124 2.90 11.70 1.54
C ASN A 124 3.69 12.25 0.34
N TYR A 125 3.79 11.47 -0.73
CA TYR A 125 4.53 11.86 -1.92
C TYR A 125 3.90 13.06 -2.64
N LEU A 126 2.57 13.09 -2.73
CA LEU A 126 1.84 14.16 -3.41
C LEU A 126 1.57 15.38 -2.51
N GLY A 127 1.71 15.22 -1.19
CA GLY A 127 1.28 16.24 -0.23
C GLY A 127 -0.24 16.30 -0.09
N TYR A 128 -0.92 15.19 -0.33
CA TYR A 128 -2.38 15.07 -0.21
C TYR A 128 -2.74 14.53 1.18
N ASP A 129 -3.98 14.79 1.59
CA ASP A 129 -4.53 14.18 2.80
C ASP A 129 -4.81 12.69 2.54
N PHE A 130 -4.47 11.87 3.52
CA PHE A 130 -4.77 10.44 3.46
C PHE A 130 -6.13 10.16 4.08
N ILE A 131 -6.95 9.39 3.37
CA ILE A 131 -8.25 8.93 3.87
C ILE A 131 -8.25 7.40 3.78
N ASP A 132 -8.37 6.72 4.93
CA ASP A 132 -8.46 5.27 4.96
C ASP A 132 -9.82 4.84 4.42
N ALA A 133 -9.82 3.97 3.41
CA ALA A 133 -11.05 3.45 2.81
C ALA A 133 -11.92 2.71 3.84
N ALA A 134 -11.31 2.11 4.87
CA ALA A 134 -12.04 1.45 5.94
C ALA A 134 -12.84 2.43 6.80
N ASP A 135 -12.43 3.70 6.85
CA ASP A 135 -13.09 4.75 7.62
C ASP A 135 -14.03 5.61 6.76
N ARG A 136 -14.41 5.14 5.59
CA ARG A 136 -15.28 5.87 4.67
C ARG A 136 -16.57 6.35 5.29
N LYS A 137 -17.08 5.62 6.26
CA LYS A 137 -18.35 5.94 6.93
C LYS A 137 -18.28 7.25 7.69
N SER A 138 -17.10 7.69 8.05
CA SER A 138 -16.89 8.93 8.82
C SER A 138 -16.65 10.16 7.92
N VAL A 139 -16.62 9.99 6.61
CA VAL A 139 -16.25 11.04 5.64
C VAL A 139 -17.46 11.62 4.92
N VAL A 140 -18.62 11.35 5.37
CA VAL A 140 -19.84 11.82 4.72
C VAL A 140 -20.08 13.30 4.99
#